data_cdae0e94055984f243332e41a6d53161
#
_entry.id   cdae0e94055984f243332e41a6d53161
#
_cell.length_a   1.000
_cell.length_b   1.000
_cell.length_c   1.000
_cell.angle_alpha   90.00
_cell.angle_beta   90.00
_cell.angle_gamma   90.00
#
_symmetry.space_group_name_H-M   'P 1'
#
loop_
_entity.id
_entity.type
_entity.pdbx_description
1 polymer ?
#
loop_
_entity_poly.entity_id
_entity_poly.type
_entity_poly.pdbx_seq_one_letter_code
_entity_poly.pdbx_strand_id
1 'polypeptide(L)'
;MLASINSLLSFLGWADLKVKSIKLQRQIYCSEEKELTKAEYMRLVNTAKQKGNERLNLLIQTICGTGIRVSELQYITVEAVKCGEAVVSLKGKTRSVFIVRELQKKLLRYAAEQKITTGAIFITRNGKPMSRTNIWREMKSLCEQAGVNPQKVFPHNLRHLFARTFYGIEKDIAKLADILGHSSINTTRIYIITTGNEHRQRMENMSLII
;
A
#
# COMPACT_ATOMS: atom_id res chain seq x y z
N MET A 1 -17.68 9.26 15.08
CA MET A 1 -18.63 10.00 15.91
C MET A 1 -20.05 9.46 15.80
N LEU A 2 -20.73 9.44 14.65
CA LEU A 2 -22.12 8.94 14.53
C LEU A 2 -22.28 7.47 14.97
N ALA A 3 -21.34 6.59 14.62
CA ALA A 3 -21.37 5.18 15.05
C ALA A 3 -21.28 5.02 16.57
N SER A 4 -20.47 5.86 17.24
CA SER A 4 -20.33 5.84 18.70
C SER A 4 -21.60 6.35 19.39
N ILE A 5 -22.24 7.38 18.82
CA ILE A 5 -23.54 7.90 19.33
C ILE A 5 -24.61 6.84 19.18
N ASN A 6 -24.74 6.21 18.00
CA ASN A 6 -25.73 5.15 17.77
C ASN A 6 -25.49 3.91 18.64
N SER A 7 -24.24 3.62 18.98
CA SER A 7 -23.89 2.54 19.92
C SER A 7 -24.34 2.87 21.34
N LEU A 8 -24.14 4.12 21.77
CA LEU A 8 -24.63 4.61 23.07
C LEU A 8 -26.15 4.61 23.14
N LEU A 9 -26.83 5.09 22.10
CA LEU A 9 -28.30 5.08 22.03
C LEU A 9 -28.86 3.64 22.10
N SER A 10 -28.15 2.67 21.46
CA SER A 10 -28.52 1.25 21.58
C SER A 10 -28.37 0.74 23.00
N PHE A 11 -27.28 1.11 23.68
CA PHE A 11 -27.04 0.69 25.06
C PHE A 11 -28.06 1.24 26.04
N LEU A 12 -28.51 2.48 25.82
CA LEU A 12 -29.56 3.14 26.63
C LEU A 12 -30.99 2.68 26.29
N GLY A 13 -31.16 1.76 25.33
CA GLY A 13 -32.49 1.31 24.90
C GLY A 13 -33.25 2.29 23.99
N TRP A 14 -32.65 3.39 23.59
CA TRP A 14 -33.24 4.44 22.74
C TRP A 14 -32.95 4.17 21.25
N ALA A 15 -33.31 2.98 20.79
CA ALA A 15 -33.02 2.54 19.42
C ALA A 15 -33.76 3.35 18.34
N ASP A 16 -34.89 3.92 18.66
CA ASP A 16 -35.73 4.81 17.85
C ASP A 16 -35.05 6.17 17.55
N LEU A 17 -34.18 6.63 18.44
CA LEU A 17 -33.44 7.88 18.28
C LEU A 17 -32.17 7.72 17.43
N LYS A 18 -31.89 6.53 16.91
CA LYS A 18 -30.69 6.30 16.05
C LYS A 18 -30.75 7.12 14.77
N VAL A 19 -29.71 7.88 14.54
CA VAL A 19 -29.56 8.68 13.31
C VAL A 19 -29.02 7.81 12.18
N LYS A 20 -29.77 7.78 11.07
CA LYS A 20 -29.28 7.12 9.84
C LYS A 20 -28.17 7.96 9.21
N SER A 21 -27.04 7.33 8.93
CA SER A 21 -25.96 7.98 8.19
C SER A 21 -26.40 8.24 6.76
N ILE A 22 -26.32 9.50 6.33
CA ILE A 22 -26.50 9.85 4.93
C ILE A 22 -25.33 9.24 4.15
N LYS A 23 -25.63 8.38 3.18
CA LYS A 23 -24.63 7.85 2.26
C LYS A 23 -24.25 8.96 1.27
N LEU A 24 -23.29 9.80 1.65
CA LEU A 24 -22.71 10.75 0.70
C LEU A 24 -22.02 9.99 -0.42
N GLN A 25 -22.28 10.39 -1.66
CA GLN A 25 -21.52 9.89 -2.80
C GLN A 25 -20.04 10.23 -2.56
N ARG A 26 -19.17 9.21 -2.52
CA ARG A 26 -17.74 9.44 -2.36
C ARG A 26 -17.23 10.21 -3.57
N GLN A 27 -16.29 11.13 -3.33
CA GLN A 27 -15.61 11.85 -4.41
C GLN A 27 -15.13 10.86 -5.47
N ILE A 28 -15.59 11.07 -6.72
CA ILE A 28 -15.28 10.20 -7.85
C ILE A 28 -13.87 10.51 -8.40
N TYR A 29 -13.30 11.67 -8.03
CA TYR A 29 -12.01 12.10 -8.52
C TYR A 29 -11.01 12.28 -7.38
N CYS A 30 -9.78 11.80 -7.60
CA CYS A 30 -8.66 12.03 -6.69
C CYS A 30 -7.83 13.22 -7.18
N SER A 31 -7.29 14.01 -6.26
CA SER A 31 -6.34 15.07 -6.62
C SER A 31 -4.98 14.43 -6.93
N GLU A 32 -4.45 14.67 -8.12
CA GLU A 32 -3.11 14.21 -8.55
C GLU A 32 -2.00 14.67 -7.60
N GLU A 33 -2.20 15.81 -6.96
CA GLU A 33 -1.25 16.37 -6.01
C GLU A 33 -0.99 15.49 -4.78
N LYS A 34 -1.91 14.57 -4.45
CA LYS A 34 -1.80 13.68 -3.28
C LYS A 34 -1.22 12.32 -3.62
N GLU A 35 -1.09 11.98 -4.90
CA GLU A 35 -0.65 10.67 -5.34
C GLU A 35 0.84 10.63 -5.64
N LEU A 36 1.47 9.52 -5.28
CA LEU A 36 2.87 9.25 -5.61
C LEU A 36 2.96 8.73 -7.06
N THR A 37 3.78 9.39 -7.87
CA THR A 37 4.05 8.95 -9.24
C THR A 37 5.16 7.89 -9.28
N LYS A 38 5.24 7.14 -10.39
CA LYS A 38 6.31 6.16 -10.62
C LYS A 38 7.70 6.84 -10.64
N ALA A 39 7.80 8.05 -11.18
CA ALA A 39 9.05 8.82 -11.20
C ALA A 39 9.48 9.23 -9.78
N GLU A 40 8.55 9.71 -8.96
CA GLU A 40 8.80 10.05 -7.56
C GLU A 40 9.23 8.82 -6.75
N TYR A 41 8.56 7.68 -6.95
CA TYR A 41 8.95 6.40 -6.34
C TYR A 41 10.38 6.00 -6.71
N MET A 42 10.75 6.09 -7.99
CA MET A 42 12.12 5.77 -8.44
C MET A 42 13.16 6.68 -7.78
N ARG A 43 12.87 7.98 -7.61
CA ARG A 43 13.76 8.91 -6.89
C ARG A 43 13.93 8.50 -5.43
N LEU A 44 12.85 8.12 -4.73
CA LEU A 44 12.93 7.64 -3.34
C LEU A 44 13.79 6.39 -3.20
N VAL A 45 13.61 5.40 -4.09
CA VAL A 45 14.42 4.16 -4.12
C VAL A 45 15.89 4.47 -4.34
N ASN A 46 16.21 5.32 -5.34
CA ASN A 46 17.58 5.71 -5.66
C ASN A 46 18.22 6.49 -4.50
N THR A 47 17.49 7.41 -3.88
CA THR A 47 17.98 8.17 -2.73
C THR A 47 18.28 7.26 -1.54
N ALA A 48 17.42 6.28 -1.26
CA ALA A 48 17.68 5.30 -0.20
C ALA A 48 18.95 4.49 -0.47
N LYS A 49 19.16 4.09 -1.75
CA LYS A 49 20.37 3.39 -2.18
C LYS A 49 21.62 4.26 -2.04
N GLN A 50 21.57 5.52 -2.48
CA GLN A 50 22.70 6.47 -2.36
C GLN A 50 23.08 6.74 -0.90
N LYS A 51 22.09 6.75 0.01
CA LYS A 51 22.32 6.87 1.47
C LYS A 51 22.88 5.58 2.11
N GLY A 52 23.08 4.51 1.36
CA GLY A 52 23.48 3.21 1.90
C GLY A 52 22.41 2.55 2.78
N ASN A 53 21.17 3.05 2.78
CA ASN A 53 20.08 2.47 3.56
C ASN A 53 19.33 1.39 2.74
N GLU A 54 20.01 0.24 2.58
CA GLU A 54 19.49 -0.87 1.77
C GLU A 54 18.21 -1.46 2.38
N ARG A 55 18.10 -1.48 3.71
CA ARG A 55 16.85 -1.89 4.37
C ARG A 55 15.66 -1.07 3.91
N LEU A 56 15.77 0.26 3.95
CA LEU A 56 14.70 1.16 3.54
C LEU A 56 14.42 1.08 2.04
N ASN A 57 15.48 0.97 1.23
CA ASN A 57 15.40 0.74 -0.20
C ASN A 57 14.54 -0.49 -0.52
N LEU A 58 14.86 -1.64 0.08
CA LEU A 58 14.12 -2.89 -0.13
C LEU A 58 12.72 -2.86 0.47
N LEU A 59 12.52 -2.20 1.61
CA LEU A 59 11.21 -2.03 2.23
C LEU A 59 10.25 -1.26 1.30
N ILE A 60 10.70 -0.16 0.72
CA ILE A 60 9.92 0.64 -0.25
C ILE A 60 9.59 -0.21 -1.49
N GLN A 61 10.56 -0.94 -2.02
CA GLN A 61 10.35 -1.84 -3.17
C GLN A 61 9.39 -2.98 -2.82
N THR A 62 9.45 -3.54 -1.60
CA THR A 62 8.56 -4.61 -1.16
C THR A 62 7.11 -4.13 -1.10
N ILE A 63 6.84 -2.98 -0.47
CA ILE A 63 5.47 -2.45 -0.42
C ILE A 63 4.93 -2.13 -1.82
N CYS A 64 5.75 -1.49 -2.65
CA CYS A 64 5.35 -1.09 -4.00
C CYS A 64 5.27 -2.27 -4.99
N GLY A 65 6.07 -3.32 -4.80
CA GLY A 65 6.09 -4.48 -5.69
C GLY A 65 5.11 -5.60 -5.34
N THR A 66 4.58 -5.60 -4.11
CA THR A 66 3.65 -6.63 -3.63
C THR A 66 2.29 -6.09 -3.22
N GLY A 67 2.17 -4.79 -3.03
CA GLY A 67 0.97 -4.16 -2.48
C GLY A 67 0.67 -4.55 -1.02
N ILE A 68 1.64 -5.08 -0.27
CA ILE A 68 1.47 -5.47 1.14
C ILE A 68 1.17 -4.27 2.03
N ARG A 69 0.38 -4.46 3.10
CA ARG A 69 0.17 -3.41 4.10
C ARG A 69 1.40 -3.29 5.01
N VAL A 70 1.68 -2.08 5.49
CA VAL A 70 2.82 -1.86 6.40
C VAL A 70 2.77 -2.72 7.67
N SER A 71 1.59 -3.00 8.21
CA SER A 71 1.40 -3.88 9.36
C SER A 71 1.66 -5.36 9.05
N GLU A 72 1.68 -5.72 7.78
CA GLU A 72 1.89 -7.08 7.30
C GLU A 72 3.35 -7.36 6.93
N LEU A 73 4.22 -6.36 6.92
CA LEU A 73 5.64 -6.52 6.57
C LEU A 73 6.39 -7.54 7.44
N GLN A 74 5.93 -7.80 8.65
CA GLN A 74 6.49 -8.85 9.52
C GLN A 74 6.35 -10.25 8.94
N TYR A 75 5.40 -10.48 8.02
CA TYR A 75 5.21 -11.76 7.32
C TYR A 75 6.16 -11.94 6.12
N ILE A 76 6.91 -10.90 5.75
CA ILE A 76 8.02 -11.03 4.79
C ILE A 76 9.22 -11.62 5.55
N THR A 77 9.19 -12.92 5.69
CA THR A 77 10.22 -13.70 6.37
C THR A 77 11.20 -14.31 5.37
N VAL A 78 12.34 -14.77 5.86
CA VAL A 78 13.33 -15.47 5.00
C VAL A 78 12.70 -16.70 4.35
N GLU A 79 11.86 -17.43 5.08
CA GLU A 79 11.17 -18.63 4.61
C GLU A 79 10.15 -18.26 3.51
N ALA A 80 9.32 -17.24 3.76
CA ALA A 80 8.34 -16.74 2.81
C ALA A 80 8.99 -16.27 1.51
N VAL A 81 10.13 -15.56 1.61
CA VAL A 81 10.86 -15.08 0.45
C VAL A 81 11.49 -16.23 -0.34
N LYS A 82 11.99 -17.28 0.32
CA LYS A 82 12.47 -18.51 -0.35
C LYS A 82 11.36 -19.23 -1.13
N CYS A 83 10.16 -19.28 -0.55
CA CYS A 83 8.98 -19.87 -1.21
C CYS A 83 8.42 -18.97 -2.32
N GLY A 84 8.72 -17.66 -2.30
CA GLY A 84 8.15 -16.69 -3.25
C GLY A 84 6.75 -16.19 -2.87
N GLU A 85 6.27 -16.58 -1.69
CA GLU A 85 4.93 -16.29 -1.20
C GLU A 85 4.91 -16.10 0.31
N ALA A 86 4.29 -15.02 0.77
CA ALA A 86 4.05 -14.77 2.18
C ALA A 86 2.57 -14.94 2.51
N VAL A 87 2.26 -15.83 3.44
CA VAL A 87 0.90 -16.03 3.94
C VAL A 87 0.63 -15.04 5.05
N VAL A 88 -0.28 -14.11 4.80
CA VAL A 88 -0.68 -13.07 5.76
C VAL A 88 -2.01 -13.46 6.39
N SER A 89 -2.02 -13.65 7.71
CA SER A 89 -3.23 -13.91 8.47
C SER A 89 -3.53 -12.73 9.41
N LEU A 90 -4.66 -12.07 9.19
CA LEU A 90 -5.09 -10.90 9.98
C LEU A 90 -6.60 -10.92 10.20
N LYS A 91 -7.04 -10.84 11.45
CA LYS A 91 -8.46 -10.77 11.84
C LYS A 91 -9.32 -11.89 11.20
N GLY A 92 -8.81 -13.13 11.24
CA GLY A 92 -9.51 -14.31 10.69
C GLY A 92 -9.56 -14.41 9.16
N LYS A 93 -8.82 -13.54 8.45
CA LYS A 93 -8.67 -13.61 6.98
C LYS A 93 -7.25 -13.93 6.63
N THR A 94 -7.07 -14.91 5.77
CA THR A 94 -5.77 -15.32 5.24
C THR A 94 -5.70 -14.97 3.76
N ARG A 95 -4.57 -14.43 3.32
CA ARG A 95 -4.27 -14.20 1.91
C ARG A 95 -2.81 -14.42 1.60
N SER A 96 -2.53 -14.74 0.37
CA SER A 96 -1.20 -14.85 -0.18
C SER A 96 -0.69 -13.53 -0.73
N VAL A 97 0.57 -13.23 -0.46
CA VAL A 97 1.30 -12.09 -1.03
C VAL A 97 2.44 -12.65 -1.86
N PHE A 98 2.35 -12.50 -3.18
CA PHE A 98 3.36 -13.00 -4.11
C PHE A 98 4.58 -12.09 -4.15
N ILE A 99 5.76 -12.70 -4.13
CA ILE A 99 7.05 -12.02 -4.15
C ILE A 99 7.76 -12.39 -5.44
N VAL A 100 7.89 -11.44 -6.37
CA VAL A 100 8.52 -11.68 -7.67
C VAL A 100 10.00 -12.04 -7.53
N ARG A 101 10.54 -12.86 -8.45
CA ARG A 101 11.91 -13.42 -8.40
C ARG A 101 13.01 -12.38 -8.18
N GLU A 102 12.91 -11.22 -8.82
CA GLU A 102 13.90 -10.14 -8.64
C GLU A 102 13.91 -9.59 -7.22
N LEU A 103 12.73 -9.45 -6.61
CA LEU A 103 12.61 -9.01 -5.22
C LEU A 103 13.10 -10.09 -4.25
N GLN A 104 12.81 -11.38 -4.53
CA GLN A 104 13.32 -12.51 -3.74
C GLN A 104 14.86 -12.49 -3.69
N LYS A 105 15.52 -12.40 -4.84
CA LYS A 105 17.00 -12.34 -4.93
C LYS A 105 17.59 -11.21 -4.09
N LYS A 106 17.00 -10.01 -4.18
CA LYS A 106 17.44 -8.84 -3.42
C LYS A 106 17.26 -9.02 -1.92
N LEU A 107 16.08 -9.51 -1.50
CA LEU A 107 15.75 -9.72 -0.10
C LEU A 107 16.61 -10.82 0.53
N LEU A 108 16.86 -11.93 -0.17
CA LEU A 108 17.71 -13.01 0.34
C LEU A 108 19.18 -12.58 0.44
N ARG A 109 19.68 -11.80 -0.53
CA ARG A 109 21.02 -11.23 -0.43
C ARG A 109 21.14 -10.32 0.78
N TYR A 110 20.20 -9.40 0.96
CA TYR A 110 20.15 -8.52 2.12
C TYR A 110 20.09 -9.30 3.44
N ALA A 111 19.24 -10.33 3.52
CA ALA A 111 19.14 -11.17 4.71
C ALA A 111 20.48 -11.86 5.04
N ALA A 112 21.17 -12.39 4.02
CA ALA A 112 22.50 -12.99 4.20
C ALA A 112 23.54 -11.97 4.68
N GLU A 113 23.60 -10.77 4.08
CA GLU A 113 24.50 -9.68 4.49
C GLU A 113 24.23 -9.22 5.93
N GLN A 114 22.96 -9.21 6.36
CA GLN A 114 22.56 -8.84 7.73
C GLN A 114 22.56 -10.03 8.72
N LYS A 115 22.98 -11.23 8.27
CA LYS A 115 22.99 -12.48 9.07
C LYS A 115 21.62 -12.86 9.60
N ILE A 116 20.55 -12.52 8.90
CA ILE A 116 19.17 -12.89 9.21
C ILE A 116 18.92 -14.26 8.55
N THR A 117 18.94 -15.32 9.35
CA THR A 117 18.80 -16.70 8.87
C THR A 117 17.34 -17.19 8.84
N THR A 118 16.50 -16.65 9.73
CA THR A 118 15.09 -17.04 9.91
C THR A 118 14.24 -15.82 10.31
N GLY A 119 12.93 -15.92 10.10
CA GLY A 119 11.96 -14.92 10.56
C GLY A 119 11.94 -13.65 9.71
N ALA A 120 11.39 -12.57 10.26
CA ALA A 120 11.13 -11.31 9.55
C ALA A 120 12.43 -10.67 9.04
N ILE A 121 12.42 -10.20 7.79
CA ILE A 121 13.59 -9.55 7.15
C ILE A 121 13.72 -8.09 7.59
N PHE A 122 12.61 -7.37 7.74
CA PHE A 122 12.61 -5.97 8.12
C PHE A 122 12.58 -5.80 9.64
N ILE A 123 13.76 -5.87 10.25
CA ILE A 123 13.94 -5.78 11.69
C ILE A 123 14.71 -4.53 12.10
N THR A 124 14.52 -4.13 13.35
CA THR A 124 15.31 -3.10 14.04
C THR A 124 16.67 -3.68 14.47
N ARG A 125 17.58 -2.84 14.98
CA ARG A 125 18.85 -3.28 15.54
C ARG A 125 18.69 -4.30 16.69
N ASN A 126 17.55 -4.26 17.39
CA ASN A 126 17.23 -5.18 18.49
C ASN A 126 16.51 -6.46 18.01
N GLY A 127 16.53 -6.78 16.71
CA GLY A 127 15.92 -7.99 16.15
C GLY A 127 14.38 -7.98 16.10
N LYS A 128 13.71 -6.90 16.53
CA LYS A 128 12.24 -6.80 16.50
C LYS A 128 11.75 -6.28 15.14
N PRO A 129 10.59 -6.73 14.64
CA PRO A 129 9.98 -6.16 13.43
C PRO A 129 9.86 -4.65 13.53
N MET A 130 10.06 -3.96 12.40
CA MET A 130 9.97 -2.50 12.35
C MET A 130 8.56 -2.01 12.63
N SER A 131 8.42 -1.02 13.51
CA SER A 131 7.13 -0.39 13.79
C SER A 131 6.70 0.51 12.62
N ARG A 132 5.38 0.69 12.46
CA ARG A 132 4.79 1.61 11.48
C ARG A 132 5.37 3.03 11.60
N THR A 133 5.57 3.51 12.81
CA THR A 133 6.12 4.86 13.07
C THR A 133 7.57 4.98 12.62
N ASN A 134 8.40 3.95 12.85
CA ASN A 134 9.79 3.95 12.40
C ASN A 134 9.86 3.94 10.87
N ILE A 135 9.08 3.09 10.22
CA ILE A 135 8.99 3.03 8.75
C ILE A 135 8.58 4.39 8.19
N TRP A 136 7.55 5.01 8.74
CA TRP A 136 7.07 6.32 8.31
C TRP A 136 8.17 7.39 8.45
N ARG A 137 8.87 7.43 9.60
CA ARG A 137 9.95 8.39 9.86
C ARG A 137 11.11 8.20 8.88
N GLU A 138 11.55 6.96 8.67
CA GLU A 138 12.63 6.66 7.72
C GLU A 138 12.24 7.03 6.28
N MET A 139 11.01 6.77 5.86
CA MET A 139 10.53 7.19 4.53
C MET A 139 10.53 8.73 4.38
N LYS A 140 10.11 9.46 5.42
CA LYS A 140 10.12 10.93 5.40
C LYS A 140 11.52 11.52 5.28
N SER A 141 12.54 10.89 5.85
CA SER A 141 13.94 11.36 5.77
C SER A 141 14.53 11.31 4.36
N LEU A 142 13.86 10.67 3.41
CA LEU A 142 14.28 10.64 2.01
C LEU A 142 13.73 11.82 1.20
N CYS A 143 12.64 12.44 1.64
CA CYS A 143 11.82 13.33 0.82
C CYS A 143 12.59 14.53 0.28
N GLU A 144 13.37 15.20 1.14
CA GLU A 144 14.14 16.39 0.76
C GLU A 144 15.15 16.08 -0.35
N GLN A 145 16.01 15.08 -0.12
CA GLN A 145 17.04 14.71 -1.09
C GLN A 145 16.46 14.09 -2.38
N ALA A 146 15.30 13.40 -2.27
CA ALA A 146 14.62 12.84 -3.42
C ALA A 146 13.82 13.89 -4.22
N GLY A 147 13.66 15.10 -3.71
CA GLY A 147 12.81 16.14 -4.31
C GLY A 147 11.35 15.69 -4.43
N VAL A 148 10.82 15.04 -3.39
CA VAL A 148 9.45 14.51 -3.36
C VAL A 148 8.68 15.14 -2.20
N ASN A 149 7.46 15.63 -2.50
CA ASN A 149 6.61 16.22 -1.47
C ASN A 149 6.37 15.21 -0.31
N PRO A 150 6.75 15.57 0.93
CA PRO A 150 6.58 14.70 2.09
C PRO A 150 5.13 14.25 2.30
N GLN A 151 4.13 15.04 1.91
CA GLN A 151 2.73 14.66 2.05
C GLN A 151 2.33 13.46 1.20
N LYS A 152 3.07 13.16 0.12
CA LYS A 152 2.86 11.99 -0.74
C LYS A 152 3.58 10.74 -0.23
N VAL A 153 4.59 10.87 0.64
CA VAL A 153 5.49 9.77 1.01
C VAL A 153 5.04 9.10 2.29
N PHE A 154 4.26 8.04 2.15
CA PHE A 154 3.83 7.15 3.23
C PHE A 154 3.45 5.76 2.67
N PRO A 155 3.48 4.70 3.49
CA PRO A 155 3.33 3.32 2.99
C PRO A 155 2.06 3.07 2.19
N HIS A 156 0.95 3.72 2.55
CA HIS A 156 -0.30 3.54 1.83
C HIS A 156 -0.24 4.07 0.40
N ASN A 157 0.49 5.18 0.14
CA ASN A 157 0.68 5.69 -1.22
C ASN A 157 1.55 4.78 -2.10
N LEU A 158 2.51 4.05 -1.52
CA LEU A 158 3.25 3.01 -2.25
C LEU A 158 2.32 1.86 -2.68
N ARG A 159 1.41 1.45 -1.79
CA ARG A 159 0.40 0.44 -2.12
C ARG A 159 -0.62 0.98 -3.13
N HIS A 160 -0.96 2.27 -3.11
CA HIS A 160 -1.75 2.93 -4.16
C HIS A 160 -1.05 2.85 -5.52
N LEU A 161 0.23 3.17 -5.56
CA LEU A 161 1.02 3.08 -6.78
C LEU A 161 1.03 1.65 -7.35
N PHE A 162 1.21 0.62 -6.49
CA PHE A 162 1.07 -0.78 -6.89
C PHE A 162 -0.30 -1.04 -7.53
N ALA A 163 -1.37 -0.66 -6.83
CA ALA A 163 -2.74 -0.92 -7.28
C ALA A 163 -3.06 -0.28 -8.63
N ARG A 164 -2.66 0.98 -8.82
CA ARG A 164 -2.84 1.70 -10.09
C ARG A 164 -2.02 1.08 -11.22
N THR A 165 -0.76 0.71 -10.94
CA THR A 165 0.11 0.08 -11.92
C THR A 165 -0.44 -1.28 -12.35
N PHE A 166 -0.85 -2.11 -11.39
CA PHE A 166 -1.43 -3.42 -11.66
C PHE A 166 -2.74 -3.29 -12.47
N TYR A 167 -3.65 -2.43 -12.02
CA TYR A 167 -4.91 -2.19 -12.74
C TYR A 167 -4.67 -1.60 -14.14
N GLY A 168 -3.61 -0.79 -14.30
CA GLY A 168 -3.21 -0.26 -15.61
C GLY A 168 -2.93 -1.36 -16.63
N ILE A 169 -2.40 -2.50 -16.18
CA ILE A 169 -2.04 -3.66 -17.01
C ILE A 169 -3.24 -4.61 -17.17
N GLU A 170 -3.79 -5.09 -16.06
CA GLU A 170 -4.80 -6.17 -16.04
C GLU A 170 -6.23 -5.68 -16.32
N LYS A 171 -6.57 -4.44 -15.97
CA LYS A 171 -7.92 -3.85 -16.04
C LYS A 171 -9.00 -4.62 -15.27
N ASP A 172 -8.61 -5.57 -14.43
CA ASP A 172 -9.50 -6.40 -13.63
C ASP A 172 -9.47 -5.97 -12.16
N ILE A 173 -10.56 -5.36 -11.71
CA ILE A 173 -10.70 -4.85 -10.35
C ILE A 173 -10.92 -5.99 -9.34
N ALA A 174 -11.51 -7.12 -9.75
CA ALA A 174 -11.75 -8.25 -8.87
C ALA A 174 -10.43 -8.93 -8.53
N LYS A 175 -9.60 -9.24 -9.53
CA LYS A 175 -8.22 -9.74 -9.31
C LYS A 175 -7.40 -8.79 -8.42
N LEU A 176 -7.50 -7.49 -8.64
CA LEU A 176 -6.80 -6.51 -7.80
C LEU A 176 -7.31 -6.55 -6.36
N ALA A 177 -8.63 -6.68 -6.15
CA ALA A 177 -9.21 -6.77 -4.82
C ALA A 177 -8.71 -8.02 -4.07
N ASP A 178 -8.62 -9.16 -4.75
CA ASP A 178 -8.11 -10.43 -4.19
C ASP A 178 -6.64 -10.29 -3.81
N ILE A 179 -5.78 -9.78 -4.69
CA ILE A 179 -4.35 -9.56 -4.41
C ILE A 179 -4.16 -8.61 -3.22
N LEU A 180 -4.95 -7.55 -3.15
CA LEU A 180 -4.88 -6.61 -2.03
C LEU A 180 -5.54 -7.15 -0.75
N GLY A 181 -6.31 -8.24 -0.82
CA GLY A 181 -7.06 -8.79 0.31
C GLY A 181 -8.14 -7.83 0.80
N HIS A 182 -8.92 -7.28 -0.11
CA HIS A 182 -10.08 -6.45 0.20
C HIS A 182 -11.34 -7.30 0.23
N SER A 183 -12.14 -7.18 1.29
CA SER A 183 -13.43 -7.87 1.40
C SER A 183 -14.54 -7.23 0.54
N SER A 184 -14.28 -6.07 -0.03
CA SER A 184 -15.21 -5.34 -0.87
C SER A 184 -14.48 -4.66 -2.02
N ILE A 185 -14.98 -4.86 -3.23
CA ILE A 185 -14.50 -4.20 -4.45
C ILE A 185 -14.59 -2.67 -4.30
N ASN A 186 -15.56 -2.15 -3.55
CA ASN A 186 -15.68 -0.72 -3.30
C ASN A 186 -14.45 -0.14 -2.59
N THR A 187 -13.77 -0.93 -1.76
CA THR A 187 -12.49 -0.52 -1.15
C THR A 187 -11.38 -0.44 -2.19
N THR A 188 -11.40 -1.30 -3.21
CA THR A 188 -10.43 -1.31 -4.29
C THR A 188 -10.68 -0.17 -5.29
N ARG A 189 -11.93 0.22 -5.53
CA ARG A 189 -12.27 1.34 -6.41
C ARG A 189 -11.57 2.64 -6.03
N ILE A 190 -11.32 2.88 -4.74
CA ILE A 190 -10.62 4.08 -4.26
C ILE A 190 -9.21 4.18 -4.83
N TYR A 191 -8.55 3.05 -5.12
CA TYR A 191 -7.18 3.01 -5.66
C TYR A 191 -7.11 3.23 -7.17
N ILE A 192 -8.23 3.07 -7.87
CA ILE A 192 -8.31 3.18 -9.34
C ILE A 192 -9.17 4.36 -9.80
N ILE A 193 -9.52 5.24 -8.86
CA ILE A 193 -10.20 6.48 -9.21
C ILE A 193 -9.26 7.28 -10.10
N THR A 194 -9.69 7.52 -11.32
CA THR A 194 -8.96 8.33 -12.30
C THR A 194 -9.25 9.81 -12.08
N THR A 195 -8.37 10.67 -12.56
CA THR A 195 -8.63 12.12 -12.57
C THR A 195 -9.70 12.45 -13.60
N GLY A 196 -10.40 13.58 -13.40
CA GLY A 196 -11.38 14.06 -14.38
C GLY A 196 -10.76 14.26 -15.79
N ASN A 197 -9.48 14.63 -15.85
CA ASN A 197 -8.74 14.79 -17.09
C ASN A 197 -8.52 13.46 -17.83
N GLU A 198 -8.16 12.39 -17.12
CA GLU A 198 -8.02 11.06 -17.74
C GLU A 198 -9.37 10.55 -18.30
N HIS A 199 -10.48 10.82 -17.60
CA HIS A 199 -11.80 10.47 -18.11
C HIS A 199 -12.14 11.26 -19.38
N ARG A 200 -11.90 12.57 -19.38
CA ARG A 200 -12.14 13.43 -20.56
C ARG A 200 -11.33 12.94 -21.75
N GLN A 201 -10.03 12.71 -21.58
CA GLN A 201 -9.17 12.23 -22.65
C GLN A 201 -9.61 10.86 -23.20
N ARG A 202 -10.08 9.96 -22.34
CA ARG A 202 -10.65 8.68 -22.80
C ARG A 202 -11.94 8.86 -23.59
N MET A 203 -12.81 9.79 -23.16
CA MET A 203 -14.04 10.10 -23.88
C MET A 203 -13.74 10.74 -25.26
N GLU A 204 -12.78 11.64 -25.33
CA GLU A 204 -12.30 12.22 -26.59
C GLU A 204 -11.79 11.14 -27.55
N ASN A 205 -11.02 10.17 -27.04
CA ASN A 205 -10.50 9.05 -27.82
C ASN A 205 -11.59 8.06 -28.31
N MET A 206 -12.81 8.13 -27.77
CA MET A 206 -13.93 7.29 -28.26
C MET A 206 -14.43 7.71 -29.65
N SER A 207 -14.15 8.97 -30.06
CA SER A 207 -14.51 9.50 -31.41
C SER A 207 -15.97 9.25 -31.78
N LEU A 208 -16.90 9.34 -30.81
CA LEU A 208 -18.33 9.12 -31.04
C LEU A 208 -19.08 10.38 -31.50
N ILE A 209 -18.41 11.53 -31.49
CA ILE A 209 -18.98 12.79 -31.99
C ILE A 209 -18.43 13.02 -33.39
N ILE A 210 -19.34 13.12 -34.39
CA ILE A 210 -19.04 13.34 -35.80
C ILE A 210 -19.20 14.81 -36.10
#